data_cece75749d8a0e1c3d1a3a8f40e02e50
#
_entry.id   cece75749d8a0e1c3d1a3a8f40e02e50
#
_cell.length_a   1.000
_cell.length_b   1.000
_cell.length_c   1.000
_cell.angle_alpha   90.00
_cell.angle_beta   90.00
_cell.angle_gamma   90.00
#
_symmetry.space_group_name_H-M   'P 1'
#
loop_
_entity.id
_entity.type
_entity.pdbx_description
1 polymer ?
#
loop_
_entity_poly.entity_id
_entity_poly.type
_entity_poly.pdbx_seq_one_letter_code
_entity_poly.pdbx_strand_id
1 'polypeptide(L)'
;KYQNAFAPGWLLQSTGQARWYWKDDYEYQANDDNIDSEYRINELYLQRSFGQQSIKFGRQTVVWGETVGNSVLDVINHTEFRDFTIIDIEDARLNQWMLVWDVFSNGSQWSSFINLYPEFNPTAVPGSPFYANTGYNVGDYKRGSETLFEAGTQWRKSFERSDISFMTAYLYENQLSYDYPIEGYGDAVAVINDFVLVGFSANRAI
;
A
#
# COMPACT_ATOMS: atom_id res chain seq x y z
N LYS A 1 9.63 -16.30 0.81
CA LYS A 1 8.52 -16.28 1.79
C LYS A 1 8.85 -17.20 2.94
N TYR A 2 8.76 -16.67 4.16
CA TYR A 2 8.93 -17.43 5.40
C TYR A 2 7.67 -17.29 6.25
N GLN A 3 7.15 -18.41 6.75
CA GLN A 3 5.97 -18.44 7.62
C GLN A 3 6.23 -19.44 8.74
N ASN A 4 6.03 -19.01 9.99
CA ASN A 4 6.25 -19.84 11.17
C ASN A 4 5.15 -19.64 12.22
N ALA A 5 4.44 -20.72 12.54
CA ALA A 5 3.53 -20.80 13.68
C ALA A 5 4.30 -21.33 14.88
N PHE A 6 4.89 -20.46 15.68
CA PHE A 6 5.81 -20.81 16.77
C PHE A 6 5.12 -21.13 18.10
N ALA A 7 3.84 -20.77 18.23
CA ALA A 7 3.01 -21.10 19.39
C ALA A 7 1.51 -21.14 18.99
N PRO A 8 0.64 -21.80 19.75
CA PRO A 8 -0.79 -21.84 19.47
C PRO A 8 -1.38 -20.43 19.29
N GLY A 9 -1.95 -20.18 18.12
CA GLY A 9 -2.53 -18.90 17.74
C GLY A 9 -1.54 -17.78 17.39
N TRP A 10 -0.23 -18.05 17.37
CA TRP A 10 0.79 -17.10 16.94
C TRP A 10 1.37 -17.47 15.59
N LEU A 11 1.49 -16.48 14.72
CA LEU A 11 2.07 -16.62 13.38
C LEU A 11 3.01 -15.45 13.10
N LEU A 12 4.21 -15.74 12.64
CA LEU A 12 5.13 -14.77 12.04
C LEU A 12 5.17 -14.99 10.54
N GLN A 13 4.92 -13.95 9.78
CA GLN A 13 5.02 -13.92 8.31
C GLN A 13 6.14 -12.96 7.90
N SER A 14 6.99 -13.40 6.96
CA SER A 14 8.00 -12.56 6.35
C SER A 14 8.14 -12.88 4.86
N THR A 15 8.11 -11.84 4.02
CA THR A 15 8.34 -11.93 2.57
C THR A 15 9.22 -10.79 2.15
N GLY A 16 10.28 -11.06 1.41
CA GLY A 16 11.18 -10.07 0.86
C GLY A 16 11.32 -10.24 -0.65
N GLN A 17 11.70 -9.18 -1.31
CA GLN A 17 12.02 -9.13 -2.73
C GLN A 17 13.38 -8.48 -2.91
N ALA A 18 14.16 -8.99 -3.87
CA ALA A 18 15.38 -8.39 -4.35
C ALA A 18 15.29 -8.24 -5.86
N ARG A 19 15.65 -7.09 -6.37
CA ARG A 19 15.76 -6.79 -7.80
C ARG A 19 17.19 -6.41 -8.13
N TRP A 20 17.66 -6.88 -9.27
CA TRP A 20 18.94 -6.48 -9.83
C TRP A 20 18.67 -5.90 -11.21
N TYR A 21 19.17 -4.70 -11.46
CA TYR A 21 19.08 -4.03 -12.74
C TYR A 21 20.35 -4.30 -13.53
N TRP A 22 20.19 -4.68 -14.79
CA TRP A 22 21.33 -4.89 -15.67
C TRP A 22 21.77 -3.54 -16.25
N LYS A 23 23.04 -3.39 -16.50
CA LYS A 23 23.63 -2.14 -17.01
C LYS A 23 22.91 -1.61 -18.26
N ASP A 24 22.41 -2.51 -19.11
CA ASP A 24 21.73 -2.17 -20.36
C ASP A 24 20.29 -1.66 -20.17
N ASP A 25 19.69 -1.82 -18.97
CA ASP A 25 18.32 -1.40 -18.69
C ASP A 25 18.17 0.13 -18.60
N TYR A 26 19.28 0.87 -18.44
CA TYR A 26 19.29 2.33 -18.29
C TYR A 26 20.48 3.04 -18.96
N GLU A 27 21.02 2.47 -20.01
CA GLU A 27 22.19 2.95 -20.75
C GLU A 27 22.07 4.41 -21.27
N TYR A 28 20.85 4.92 -21.39
CA TYR A 28 20.55 6.26 -21.91
C TYR A 28 20.27 7.31 -20.85
N GLN A 29 20.39 6.98 -19.57
CA GLN A 29 20.12 7.93 -18.49
C GLN A 29 21.40 8.67 -18.06
N ALA A 30 21.29 9.98 -17.88
CA ALA A 30 22.44 10.84 -17.60
C ALA A 30 23.16 10.58 -16.26
N ASN A 31 22.59 9.75 -15.39
CA ASN A 31 23.13 9.39 -14.07
C ASN A 31 22.93 7.89 -13.82
N ASP A 32 23.58 7.06 -14.63
CA ASP A 32 23.48 5.60 -14.60
C ASP A 32 24.21 4.92 -13.42
N ASP A 33 24.87 5.69 -12.56
CA ASP A 33 25.86 5.15 -11.63
C ASP A 33 25.27 4.56 -10.33
N ASN A 34 23.95 4.63 -10.06
CA ASN A 34 23.62 4.63 -8.65
C ASN A 34 22.64 3.55 -8.17
N ILE A 35 21.96 2.79 -9.02
CA ILE A 35 21.03 1.76 -8.51
C ILE A 35 21.15 0.46 -9.30
N ASP A 36 22.09 -0.38 -8.88
CA ASP A 36 22.24 -1.75 -9.42
C ASP A 36 21.27 -2.74 -8.81
N SER A 37 20.79 -2.47 -7.60
CA SER A 37 19.95 -3.40 -6.84
C SER A 37 19.01 -2.68 -5.90
N GLU A 38 17.83 -3.26 -5.73
CA GLU A 38 16.82 -2.83 -4.79
C GLU A 38 16.41 -4.01 -3.91
N TYR A 39 16.39 -3.79 -2.58
CA TYR A 39 15.92 -4.77 -1.61
C TYR A 39 14.69 -4.22 -0.89
N ARG A 40 13.63 -5.02 -0.85
CA ARG A 40 12.39 -4.63 -0.20
C ARG A 40 11.90 -5.72 0.73
N ILE A 41 11.48 -5.33 1.93
CA ILE A 41 10.66 -6.16 2.80
C ILE A 41 9.21 -5.93 2.38
N ASN A 42 8.57 -6.94 1.78
CA ASN A 42 7.17 -6.85 1.41
C ASN A 42 6.31 -7.06 2.64
N GLU A 43 6.19 -8.30 3.14
CA GLU A 43 5.44 -8.58 4.36
C GLU A 43 6.39 -8.81 5.53
N LEU A 44 6.06 -8.26 6.68
CA LEU A 44 6.69 -8.59 7.95
C LEU A 44 5.69 -8.30 9.08
N TYR A 45 4.90 -9.28 9.46
CA TYR A 45 3.93 -9.11 10.52
C TYR A 45 3.88 -10.27 11.50
N LEU A 46 3.48 -9.93 12.71
CA LEU A 46 3.12 -10.85 13.77
C LEU A 46 1.60 -10.90 13.90
N GLN A 47 1.04 -12.10 13.87
CA GLN A 47 -0.39 -12.33 14.07
C GLN A 47 -0.65 -13.09 15.37
N ARG A 48 -1.67 -12.68 16.09
CA ARG A 48 -2.25 -13.40 17.21
C ARG A 48 -3.71 -13.69 16.95
N SER A 49 -4.10 -14.97 16.93
CA SER A 49 -5.48 -15.43 16.83
C SER A 49 -5.96 -15.97 18.18
N PHE A 50 -7.15 -15.56 18.62
CA PHE A 50 -7.77 -15.97 19.87
C PHE A 50 -9.29 -15.96 19.76
N GLY A 51 -9.92 -17.11 19.99
CA GLY A 51 -11.35 -17.28 19.78
C GLY A 51 -11.77 -16.93 18.33
N GLN A 52 -12.67 -15.99 18.20
CA GLN A 52 -13.16 -15.49 16.91
C GLN A 52 -12.50 -14.17 16.50
N GLN A 53 -11.30 -13.90 16.96
CA GLN A 53 -10.59 -12.66 16.70
C GLN A 53 -9.17 -12.93 16.24
N SER A 54 -8.64 -11.99 15.47
CA SER A 54 -7.25 -11.97 15.03
C SER A 54 -6.71 -10.55 15.07
N ILE A 55 -5.52 -10.37 15.60
CA ILE A 55 -4.78 -9.12 15.54
C ILE A 55 -3.49 -9.36 14.79
N LYS A 56 -3.18 -8.49 13.82
CA LYS A 56 -1.94 -8.48 13.06
C LYS A 56 -1.25 -7.14 13.25
N PHE A 57 0.02 -7.18 13.54
CA PHE A 57 0.85 -5.97 13.62
C PHE A 57 2.11 -6.14 12.79
N GLY A 58 2.37 -5.18 11.94
CA GLY A 58 3.56 -5.16 11.09
C GLY A 58 3.29 -4.68 9.67
N ARG A 59 4.25 -4.94 8.78
CA ARG A 59 4.18 -4.55 7.37
C ARG A 59 3.30 -5.54 6.60
N GLN A 60 2.17 -5.06 6.10
CA GLN A 60 1.13 -5.85 5.43
C GLN A 60 0.28 -4.99 4.50
N THR A 61 -0.57 -5.63 3.69
CA THR A 61 -1.62 -4.96 2.91
C THR A 61 -2.98 -5.18 3.54
N VAL A 62 -3.88 -4.22 3.36
CA VAL A 62 -5.31 -4.33 3.67
C VAL A 62 -6.10 -4.12 2.38
N VAL A 63 -6.79 -5.13 1.92
CA VAL A 63 -7.53 -5.08 0.65
C VAL A 63 -9.02 -5.14 0.95
N TRP A 64 -9.72 -4.05 0.66
CA TRP A 64 -11.15 -3.95 0.72
C TRP A 64 -11.72 -3.82 -0.70
N GLY A 65 -12.62 -4.68 -1.04
CA GLY A 65 -13.21 -4.78 -2.36
C GLY A 65 -13.21 -6.22 -2.87
N GLU A 66 -14.13 -6.53 -3.75
CA GLU A 66 -14.36 -7.89 -4.23
C GLU A 66 -14.00 -8.07 -5.71
N THR A 67 -13.69 -7.00 -6.42
CA THR A 67 -13.36 -7.06 -7.84
C THR A 67 -11.88 -7.38 -8.03
N VAL A 68 -11.63 -8.44 -8.78
CA VAL A 68 -10.28 -8.76 -9.27
C VAL A 68 -9.87 -7.65 -10.25
N GLY A 69 -8.74 -7.01 -9.99
CA GLY A 69 -8.26 -5.89 -10.79
C GLY A 69 -8.53 -4.52 -10.16
N ASN A 70 -8.86 -3.51 -10.95
CA ASN A 70 -9.06 -2.14 -10.49
C ASN A 70 -10.35 -1.98 -9.66
N SER A 71 -10.27 -2.25 -8.37
CA SER A 71 -11.34 -1.87 -7.45
C SER A 71 -11.18 -0.39 -7.07
N VAL A 72 -12.24 0.39 -7.28
CA VAL A 72 -12.30 1.80 -6.83
C VAL A 72 -12.13 1.92 -5.31
N LEU A 73 -12.33 0.83 -4.58
CA LEU A 73 -12.25 0.78 -3.12
C LEU A 73 -10.86 0.31 -2.62
N ASP A 74 -9.95 -0.05 -3.53
CA ASP A 74 -8.57 -0.45 -3.19
C ASP A 74 -7.64 0.76 -3.16
N VAL A 75 -7.91 1.64 -2.21
CA VAL A 75 -7.19 2.92 -2.05
C VAL A 75 -6.36 2.98 -0.75
N ILE A 76 -6.39 1.90 0.06
CA ILE A 76 -5.69 1.86 1.34
C ILE A 76 -4.18 1.67 1.14
N ASN A 77 -3.80 0.85 0.15
CA ASN A 77 -2.40 0.53 -0.07
C ASN A 77 -1.81 1.45 -1.14
N HIS A 78 -0.61 1.94 -0.92
CA HIS A 78 0.13 2.62 -1.98
C HIS A 78 0.64 1.61 -3.02
N THR A 79 0.99 2.11 -4.20
CA THR A 79 1.23 1.28 -5.38
C THR A 79 2.59 1.59 -5.99
N GLU A 80 3.24 0.55 -6.52
CA GLU A 80 4.49 0.66 -7.28
C GLU A 80 4.19 1.15 -8.70
N PHE A 81 4.39 2.43 -8.94
CA PHE A 81 4.23 3.03 -10.27
C PHE A 81 5.55 3.30 -11.00
N ARG A 82 6.69 3.05 -10.35
CA ARG A 82 8.01 3.26 -10.98
C ARG A 82 8.28 2.23 -12.07
N ASP A 83 7.73 1.03 -11.93
CA ASP A 83 7.98 -0.11 -12.82
C ASP A 83 6.75 -0.41 -13.67
N PHE A 84 6.76 0.01 -14.92
CA PHE A 84 5.67 -0.20 -15.88
C PHE A 84 5.57 -1.64 -16.39
N THR A 85 6.50 -2.51 -16.03
CA THR A 85 6.47 -3.93 -16.42
C THR A 85 5.62 -4.78 -15.48
N ILE A 86 5.22 -4.26 -14.33
CA ILE A 86 4.32 -4.95 -13.40
C ILE A 86 2.90 -4.91 -13.97
N ILE A 87 2.44 -6.06 -14.45
CA ILE A 87 1.10 -6.20 -15.06
C ILE A 87 0.04 -6.51 -14.00
N ASP A 88 0.40 -7.27 -12.97
CA ASP A 88 -0.52 -7.67 -11.92
C ASP A 88 -0.59 -6.60 -10.82
N ILE A 89 -1.79 -6.10 -10.56
CA ILE A 89 -2.03 -5.10 -9.54
C ILE A 89 -1.73 -5.62 -8.12
N GLU A 90 -1.83 -6.92 -7.90
CA GLU A 90 -1.49 -7.52 -6.62
C GLU A 90 0.01 -7.43 -6.34
N ASP A 91 0.83 -7.59 -7.38
CA ASP A 91 2.29 -7.42 -7.30
C ASP A 91 2.71 -5.94 -7.21
N ALA A 92 1.87 -5.05 -7.72
CA ALA A 92 2.09 -3.60 -7.64
C ALA A 92 1.75 -3.02 -6.26
N ARG A 93 0.90 -3.67 -5.46
CA ARG A 93 0.56 -3.18 -4.11
C ARG A 93 1.78 -3.21 -3.21
N LEU A 94 1.99 -2.11 -2.52
CA LEU A 94 3.05 -1.98 -1.53
C LEU A 94 2.49 -2.11 -0.12
N ASN A 95 3.21 -2.84 0.73
CA ASN A 95 2.81 -3.08 2.10
C ASN A 95 3.15 -1.88 2.99
N GLN A 96 2.32 -1.63 4.01
CA GLN A 96 2.51 -0.57 4.98
C GLN A 96 2.52 -1.11 6.42
N TRP A 97 3.05 -0.33 7.35
CA TRP A 97 3.04 -0.66 8.78
C TRP A 97 1.67 -0.40 9.38
N MET A 98 0.94 -1.46 9.69
CA MET A 98 -0.43 -1.39 10.18
C MET A 98 -0.65 -2.28 11.39
N LEU A 99 -1.60 -1.88 12.22
CA LEU A 99 -2.31 -2.74 13.15
C LEU A 99 -3.65 -3.09 12.51
N VAL A 100 -3.93 -4.37 12.32
CA VAL A 100 -5.22 -4.87 11.79
C VAL A 100 -5.89 -5.75 12.83
N TRP A 101 -7.16 -5.50 13.06
CA TRP A 101 -8.00 -6.29 13.97
C TRP A 101 -9.21 -6.83 13.23
N ASP A 102 -9.32 -8.15 13.19
CA ASP A 102 -10.42 -8.89 12.58
C ASP A 102 -11.26 -9.57 13.65
N VAL A 103 -12.57 -9.48 13.52
CA VAL A 103 -13.56 -10.18 14.37
C VAL A 103 -14.51 -10.96 13.48
N PHE A 104 -14.68 -12.24 13.75
CA PHE A 104 -15.54 -13.15 12.99
C PHE A 104 -16.73 -13.57 13.82
N SER A 105 -17.94 -13.53 13.27
CA SER A 105 -19.16 -13.97 13.96
C SER A 105 -20.26 -14.35 12.98
N ASN A 106 -20.74 -15.60 13.04
CA ASN A 106 -21.93 -16.07 12.31
C ASN A 106 -22.00 -15.64 10.84
N GLY A 107 -20.91 -15.85 10.08
CA GLY A 107 -20.81 -15.45 8.67
C GLY A 107 -20.64 -13.95 8.45
N SER A 108 -20.39 -13.18 9.51
CA SER A 108 -20.01 -11.77 9.46
C SER A 108 -18.54 -11.62 9.84
N GLN A 109 -17.89 -10.64 9.24
CA GLN A 109 -16.53 -10.21 9.56
C GLN A 109 -16.52 -8.71 9.78
N TRP A 110 -15.87 -8.26 10.83
CA TRP A 110 -15.41 -6.90 11.02
C TRP A 110 -13.91 -6.89 10.85
N SER A 111 -13.41 -5.97 10.03
CA SER A 111 -11.98 -5.74 9.85
C SER A 111 -11.71 -4.26 10.07
N SER A 112 -10.79 -3.94 10.96
CA SER A 112 -10.39 -2.56 11.24
C SER A 112 -8.88 -2.44 11.17
N PHE A 113 -8.38 -1.30 10.69
CA PHE A 113 -6.95 -1.03 10.67
C PHE A 113 -6.64 0.36 11.22
N ILE A 114 -5.41 0.49 11.69
CA ILE A 114 -4.77 1.76 12.03
C ILE A 114 -3.38 1.75 11.42
N ASN A 115 -3.04 2.80 10.70
CA ASN A 115 -1.73 3.07 10.14
C ASN A 115 -1.21 4.38 10.76
N LEU A 116 -0.15 4.31 11.55
CA LEU A 116 0.48 5.46 12.20
C LEU A 116 1.67 6.02 11.40
N TYR A 117 1.95 5.41 10.26
CA TYR A 117 3.03 5.80 9.38
C TYR A 117 2.61 5.60 7.91
N PRO A 118 1.62 6.39 7.40
CA PRO A 118 1.22 6.31 6.00
C PRO A 118 2.42 6.52 5.07
N GLU A 119 2.57 5.64 4.09
CA GLU A 119 3.55 5.73 3.02
C GLU A 119 2.82 6.13 1.74
N PHE A 120 3.53 6.79 0.81
CA PHE A 120 2.98 7.27 -0.45
C PHE A 120 3.57 6.48 -1.61
N ASN A 121 2.94 6.57 -2.78
CA ASN A 121 3.46 5.96 -3.99
C ASN A 121 4.89 6.45 -4.25
N PRO A 122 5.86 5.54 -4.36
CA PRO A 122 7.24 5.95 -4.58
C PRO A 122 7.40 6.57 -5.97
N THR A 123 8.24 7.59 -6.07
CA THR A 123 8.62 8.21 -7.32
C THR A 123 9.96 7.66 -7.81
N ALA A 124 10.14 7.59 -9.12
CA ALA A 124 11.43 7.23 -9.70
C ALA A 124 12.45 8.33 -9.42
N VAL A 125 13.61 7.96 -8.88
CA VAL A 125 14.69 8.89 -8.57
C VAL A 125 15.69 8.99 -9.74
N PRO A 126 16.40 10.11 -9.89
CA PRO A 126 17.44 10.25 -10.93
C PRO A 126 18.44 9.08 -10.90
N GLY A 127 18.73 8.52 -12.06
CA GLY A 127 19.62 7.36 -12.19
C GLY A 127 18.95 5.99 -11.96
N SER A 128 17.65 5.95 -11.70
CA SER A 128 16.89 4.71 -11.64
C SER A 128 16.23 4.38 -12.99
N PRO A 129 15.96 3.10 -13.29
CA PRO A 129 15.13 2.71 -14.42
C PRO A 129 13.78 3.45 -14.38
N PHE A 130 13.26 3.82 -15.57
CA PHE A 130 11.98 4.52 -15.74
C PHE A 130 11.94 5.96 -15.19
N TYR A 131 13.06 6.55 -14.79
CA TYR A 131 13.09 7.95 -14.42
C TYR A 131 12.81 8.86 -15.63
N ALA A 132 11.76 9.66 -15.51
CA ALA A 132 11.44 10.69 -16.48
C ALA A 132 11.90 12.05 -15.95
N ASN A 133 12.84 12.70 -16.66
CA ASN A 133 13.26 14.04 -16.30
C ASN A 133 12.15 15.06 -16.68
N THR A 134 11.47 15.57 -15.66
CA THR A 134 10.40 16.56 -15.81
C THR A 134 10.91 18.00 -15.79
N GLY A 135 12.22 18.21 -15.61
CA GLY A 135 12.82 19.54 -15.46
C GLY A 135 12.70 20.12 -14.04
N TYR A 136 11.99 19.46 -13.15
CA TYR A 136 11.89 19.83 -11.74
C TYR A 136 12.48 18.74 -10.86
N ASN A 137 13.10 19.12 -9.74
CA ASN A 137 13.47 18.17 -8.71
C ASN A 137 12.20 17.75 -7.96
N VAL A 138 11.66 16.60 -8.33
CA VAL A 138 10.56 15.95 -7.65
C VAL A 138 11.15 14.85 -6.79
N GLY A 139 11.24 15.08 -5.48
CA GLY A 139 11.72 14.09 -4.52
C GLY A 139 10.60 13.35 -3.82
N ASP A 140 10.93 12.26 -3.17
CA ASP A 140 10.02 11.60 -2.26
C ASP A 140 9.59 12.55 -1.14
N TYR A 141 8.36 12.37 -0.66
CA TYR A 141 7.86 13.17 0.46
C TYR A 141 8.78 13.02 1.68
N LYS A 142 9.34 14.14 2.12
CA LYS A 142 10.09 14.20 3.36
C LYS A 142 9.14 14.56 4.49
N ARG A 143 8.81 13.58 5.31
CA ARG A 143 7.95 13.79 6.48
C ARG A 143 8.56 14.88 7.39
N GLY A 144 7.76 15.91 7.64
CA GLY A 144 8.06 16.95 8.63
C GLY A 144 7.80 16.47 10.07
N SER A 145 7.48 17.41 10.96
CA SER A 145 7.08 17.10 12.34
C SER A 145 5.61 16.65 12.48
N GLU A 146 4.89 16.54 11.40
CA GLU A 146 3.47 16.18 11.38
C GLU A 146 3.26 14.70 11.68
N THR A 147 2.28 14.42 12.53
CA THR A 147 1.85 13.05 12.80
C THR A 147 0.70 12.72 11.87
N LEU A 148 1.00 11.94 10.84
CA LEU A 148 -0.01 11.42 9.93
C LEU A 148 -0.54 10.09 10.49
N PHE A 149 -1.84 9.85 10.31
CA PHE A 149 -2.45 8.56 10.63
C PHE A 149 -3.61 8.26 9.67
N GLU A 150 -3.82 7.00 9.41
CA GLU A 150 -4.98 6.50 8.70
C GLU A 150 -5.69 5.47 9.57
N ALA A 151 -6.99 5.39 9.44
CA ALA A 151 -7.77 4.38 10.14
C ALA A 151 -9.05 4.08 9.38
N GLY A 152 -9.51 2.85 9.47
CA GLY A 152 -10.75 2.47 8.83
C GLY A 152 -11.32 1.18 9.35
N THR A 153 -12.57 0.93 8.97
CA THR A 153 -13.28 -0.29 9.32
C THR A 153 -14.17 -0.75 8.17
N GLN A 154 -14.24 -2.05 8.00
CA GLN A 154 -15.13 -2.75 7.08
C GLN A 154 -15.97 -3.76 7.86
N TRP A 155 -17.25 -3.81 7.57
CA TRP A 155 -18.12 -4.91 7.93
C TRP A 155 -18.55 -5.66 6.68
N ARG A 156 -18.44 -6.98 6.71
CA ARG A 156 -18.88 -7.88 5.65
C ARG A 156 -19.81 -8.95 6.21
N LYS A 157 -20.84 -9.26 5.45
CA LYS A 157 -21.77 -10.36 5.75
C LYS A 157 -21.94 -11.24 4.52
N SER A 158 -21.66 -12.54 4.70
CA SER A 158 -21.89 -13.57 3.68
C SER A 158 -23.20 -14.29 3.95
N PHE A 159 -23.97 -14.47 2.89
CA PHE A 159 -25.19 -15.28 2.83
C PHE A 159 -24.95 -16.44 1.86
N GLU A 160 -25.88 -17.37 1.75
CA GLU A 160 -25.71 -18.56 0.89
C GLU A 160 -25.36 -18.24 -0.56
N ARG A 161 -25.87 -17.15 -1.12
CA ARG A 161 -25.69 -16.76 -2.53
C ARG A 161 -25.35 -15.28 -2.72
N SER A 162 -25.02 -14.58 -1.68
CA SER A 162 -24.72 -13.17 -1.77
C SER A 162 -23.79 -12.71 -0.65
N ASP A 163 -23.02 -11.69 -0.92
CA ASP A 163 -22.21 -10.98 0.06
C ASP A 163 -22.58 -9.50 0.03
N ILE A 164 -22.56 -8.88 1.18
CA ILE A 164 -22.64 -7.42 1.31
C ILE A 164 -21.51 -6.92 2.17
N SER A 165 -21.00 -5.75 1.86
CA SER A 165 -20.04 -5.07 2.72
C SER A 165 -20.26 -3.57 2.78
N PHE A 166 -19.91 -2.99 3.92
CA PHE A 166 -19.84 -1.56 4.18
C PHE A 166 -18.46 -1.22 4.70
N MET A 167 -17.91 -0.10 4.27
CA MET A 167 -16.61 0.35 4.73
C MET A 167 -16.57 1.85 4.89
N THR A 168 -15.75 2.30 5.83
CA THR A 168 -15.39 3.70 5.98
C THR A 168 -13.96 3.81 6.46
N ALA A 169 -13.24 4.82 5.96
CA ALA A 169 -11.87 5.08 6.37
C ALA A 169 -11.55 6.57 6.25
N TYR A 170 -10.62 7.04 7.07
CA TYR A 170 -9.91 8.29 6.92
C TYR A 170 -8.52 7.97 6.36
N LEU A 171 -8.21 8.52 5.20
CA LEU A 171 -7.03 8.18 4.40
C LEU A 171 -6.38 9.44 3.84
N TYR A 172 -5.12 9.30 3.43
CA TYR A 172 -4.45 10.24 2.55
C TYR A 172 -4.44 9.73 1.11
N GLU A 173 -4.40 10.64 0.14
CA GLU A 173 -4.17 10.28 -1.25
C GLU A 173 -2.80 9.58 -1.37
N ASN A 174 -2.77 8.38 -1.93
CA ASN A 174 -1.53 7.62 -2.13
C ASN A 174 -0.57 8.30 -3.10
N GLN A 175 -1.11 9.04 -4.08
CA GLN A 175 -0.35 9.83 -5.02
C GLN A 175 -0.16 11.25 -4.47
N LEU A 176 1.08 11.63 -4.24
CA LEU A 176 1.42 13.01 -3.84
C LEU A 176 1.10 13.99 -4.97
N SER A 177 0.48 15.10 -4.61
CA SER A 177 0.38 16.29 -5.46
C SER A 177 1.61 17.18 -5.26
N TYR A 178 1.96 17.98 -6.25
CA TYR A 178 3.12 18.86 -6.17
C TYR A 178 2.74 20.29 -6.56
N ASP A 179 3.08 21.22 -5.69
CA ASP A 179 3.02 22.65 -6.02
C ASP A 179 4.33 23.06 -6.70
N TYR A 180 4.21 23.55 -7.92
CA TYR A 180 5.34 24.04 -8.71
C TYR A 180 5.47 25.56 -8.55
N PRO A 181 6.69 26.09 -8.42
CA PRO A 181 6.91 27.52 -8.33
C PRO A 181 6.49 28.21 -9.65
N ILE A 182 5.80 29.36 -9.53
CA ILE A 182 5.23 30.11 -10.67
C ILE A 182 6.32 30.61 -11.64
N GLU A 183 7.55 30.81 -11.16
CA GLU A 183 8.65 31.37 -11.95
C GLU A 183 9.54 30.31 -12.63
N GLY A 184 9.20 29.03 -12.58
CA GLY A 184 9.92 27.95 -13.27
C GLY A 184 11.30 27.61 -12.67
N TYR A 185 11.68 28.21 -11.56
CA TYR A 185 12.91 27.94 -10.84
C TYR A 185 12.59 27.54 -9.40
N GLY A 186 13.05 26.38 -8.96
CA GLY A 186 12.90 25.90 -7.60
C GLY A 186 12.43 24.45 -7.53
N ASP A 187 12.43 23.92 -6.32
CA ASP A 187 11.97 22.57 -6.05
C ASP A 187 10.43 22.52 -5.97
N ALA A 188 9.83 21.49 -6.54
CA ALA A 188 8.42 21.20 -6.35
C ALA A 188 8.18 20.76 -4.90
N VAL A 189 7.16 21.34 -4.26
CA VAL A 189 6.78 21.02 -2.88
C VAL A 189 5.68 19.98 -2.88
N ALA A 190 5.91 18.86 -2.20
CA ALA A 190 4.91 17.81 -2.05
C ALA A 190 3.76 18.28 -1.15
N VAL A 191 2.54 18.08 -1.60
CA VAL A 191 1.29 18.40 -0.90
C VAL A 191 0.57 17.10 -0.59
N ILE A 192 0.13 16.97 0.65
CA ILE A 192 -0.65 15.83 1.14
C ILE A 192 -2.11 16.24 1.20
N ASN A 193 -2.98 15.44 0.58
CA ASN A 193 -4.42 15.61 0.68
C ASN A 193 -5.00 14.42 1.45
N ASP A 194 -5.97 14.71 2.32
CA ASP A 194 -6.73 13.70 3.05
C ASP A 194 -8.17 13.61 2.56
N PHE A 195 -8.79 12.46 2.77
CA PHE A 195 -10.18 12.25 2.43
C PHE A 195 -10.85 11.20 3.32
N VAL A 196 -12.17 11.19 3.32
CA VAL A 196 -12.98 10.15 3.96
C VAL A 196 -13.55 9.25 2.88
N LEU A 197 -13.21 7.96 2.95
CA LEU A 197 -13.79 6.90 2.14
C LEU A 197 -15.09 6.41 2.80
N VAL A 198 -16.17 6.32 2.02
CA VAL A 198 -17.39 5.59 2.37
C VAL A 198 -17.74 4.68 1.20
N GLY A 199 -17.80 3.38 1.44
CA GLY A 199 -18.02 2.38 0.41
C GLY A 199 -19.07 1.35 0.78
N PHE A 200 -19.72 0.83 -0.25
CA PHE A 200 -20.66 -0.28 -0.17
C PHE A 200 -20.39 -1.24 -1.33
N SER A 201 -20.42 -2.53 -1.06
CA SER A 201 -20.45 -3.53 -2.12
C SER A 201 -21.53 -4.57 -1.87
N ALA A 202 -22.08 -5.10 -2.95
CA ALA A 202 -22.99 -6.23 -2.92
C ALA A 202 -22.69 -7.14 -4.11
N ASN A 203 -22.62 -8.43 -3.84
CA ASN A 203 -22.38 -9.46 -4.83
C ASN A 203 -23.44 -10.54 -4.71
N ARG A 204 -23.91 -11.10 -5.84
CA ARG A 204 -24.88 -12.18 -5.87
C ARG A 204 -24.51 -13.20 -6.95
N ALA A 205 -24.39 -14.45 -6.55
CA ALA A 205 -24.31 -15.56 -7.50
C ALA A 205 -25.68 -15.82 -8.14
N ILE A 206 -25.71 -15.94 -9.48
CA ILE A 206 -26.90 -16.23 -10.27
C ILE A 206 -26.97 -17.73 -10.56
#